data_2bee91ebe9e5a13d77c4ec5ff3a53686
#
_entry.id   2bee91ebe9e5a13d77c4ec5ff3a53686
#
_cell.length_a   1.000
_cell.length_b   1.000
_cell.length_c   1.000
_cell.angle_alpha   90.00
_cell.angle_beta   90.00
_cell.angle_gamma   90.00
#
_symmetry.space_group_name_H-M   'P 1'
#
loop_
_entity.id
_entity.type
_entity.pdbx_description
1 polymer ?
#
loop_
_entity_poly.entity_id
_entity_poly.type
_entity_poly.pdbx_seq_one_letter_code
_entity_poly.pdbx_strand_id
1 'polypeptide(L)'
;MALSNSQYESIMRVYNRTQLQKKHELDARVDEVYEKIPAVREMNDAIAAAAVKSAKELLAGDADAVKRLRGTIADLKEQRQVLMSAYGYPADYLEMQYNCPDCKDTGYKDGIKCHCFRQREIDLLYAQSNIREVLEREKFFSIFSYDYFDDTKIDPRSGKTARAYMEQVTAFCHRYVDGFKEEKGKYLIYRKNGAWKDVFKQLHRERAD
;
A
#
# COMPACT_ATOMS: atom_id res chain seq x y z
N MET A 1 -16.71 2.29 9.40
CA MET A 1 -16.82 1.26 10.46
C MET A 1 -15.57 1.35 11.34
N ALA A 2 -15.70 1.22 12.65
CA ALA A 2 -14.55 1.18 13.55
C ALA A 2 -14.04 -0.27 13.59
N LEU A 3 -12.70 -0.45 13.53
CA LEU A 3 -12.07 -1.75 13.76
C LEU A 3 -12.25 -2.18 15.22
N SER A 4 -12.35 -3.48 15.47
CA SER A 4 -12.17 -4.02 16.81
C SER A 4 -10.69 -3.90 17.23
N ASN A 5 -10.42 -3.95 18.54
CA ASN A 5 -9.04 -3.90 19.04
C ASN A 5 -8.18 -5.04 18.47
N SER A 6 -8.72 -6.26 18.38
CA SER A 6 -8.00 -7.40 17.80
C SER A 6 -7.68 -7.23 16.31
N GLN A 7 -8.57 -6.62 15.53
CA GLN A 7 -8.34 -6.28 14.14
C GLN A 7 -7.24 -5.21 13.99
N TYR A 8 -7.32 -4.17 14.80
CA TYR A 8 -6.28 -3.13 14.84
C TYR A 8 -4.91 -3.71 15.18
N GLU A 9 -4.82 -4.51 16.23
CA GLU A 9 -3.55 -5.16 16.64
C GLU A 9 -3.02 -6.10 15.56
N SER A 10 -3.88 -6.79 14.82
CA SER A 10 -3.44 -7.65 13.72
C SER A 10 -2.78 -6.85 12.60
N ILE A 11 -3.33 -5.69 12.25
CA ILE A 11 -2.75 -4.77 11.27
C ILE A 11 -1.41 -4.22 11.80
N MET A 12 -1.35 -3.77 13.07
CA MET A 12 -0.12 -3.22 13.65
C MET A 12 1.00 -4.26 13.73
N ARG A 13 0.68 -5.53 13.99
CA ARG A 13 1.68 -6.62 13.93
C ARG A 13 2.30 -6.77 12.55
N VAL A 14 1.54 -6.55 11.49
CA VAL A 14 2.10 -6.58 10.13
C VAL A 14 3.06 -5.42 9.91
N TYR A 15 2.72 -4.21 10.35
CA TYR A 15 3.62 -3.05 10.26
C TYR A 15 4.92 -3.28 11.04
N ASN A 16 4.82 -3.71 12.29
CA ASN A 16 5.99 -4.00 13.13
C ASN A 16 6.90 -5.06 12.50
N ARG A 17 6.31 -6.13 11.94
CA ARG A 17 7.06 -7.16 11.22
C ARG A 17 7.75 -6.58 9.98
N THR A 18 7.04 -5.78 9.19
CA THR A 18 7.59 -5.14 7.99
C THR A 18 8.76 -4.22 8.34
N GLN A 19 8.63 -3.38 9.37
CA GLN A 19 9.72 -2.50 9.82
C GLN A 19 10.94 -3.30 10.28
N LEU A 20 10.73 -4.37 11.05
CA LEU A 20 11.81 -5.24 11.50
C LEU A 20 12.51 -5.91 10.32
N GLN A 21 11.74 -6.44 9.37
CA GLN A 21 12.28 -7.05 8.16
C GLN A 21 13.10 -6.05 7.35
N LYS A 22 12.57 -4.83 7.14
CA LYS A 22 13.28 -3.78 6.40
C LYS A 22 14.59 -3.35 7.09
N LYS A 23 14.59 -3.33 8.42
CA LYS A 23 15.82 -3.10 9.19
C LYS A 23 16.83 -4.22 8.98
N HIS A 24 16.42 -5.49 9.07
CA HIS A 24 17.33 -6.61 8.81
C HIS A 24 17.88 -6.61 7.38
N GLU A 25 17.05 -6.24 6.38
CA GLU A 25 17.49 -6.09 5.00
C GLU A 25 18.54 -4.97 4.84
N LEU A 26 18.38 -3.86 5.59
CA LEU A 26 19.38 -2.80 5.62
C LEU A 26 20.66 -3.27 6.31
N ASP A 27 20.57 -3.89 7.47
CA ASP A 27 21.71 -4.38 8.23
C ASP A 27 22.54 -5.36 7.37
N ALA A 28 21.88 -6.28 6.66
CA ALA A 28 22.55 -7.19 5.73
C ALA A 28 23.28 -6.47 4.58
N ARG A 29 22.68 -5.40 4.02
CA ARG A 29 23.34 -4.57 2.99
C ARG A 29 24.52 -3.79 3.56
N VAL A 30 24.42 -3.31 4.79
CA VAL A 30 25.53 -2.64 5.48
C VAL A 30 26.69 -3.61 5.69
N ASP A 31 26.39 -4.82 6.19
CA ASP A 31 27.42 -5.85 6.41
C ASP A 31 28.08 -6.25 5.09
N GLU A 32 27.32 -6.44 4.01
CA GLU A 32 27.86 -6.70 2.67
C GLU A 32 28.84 -5.61 2.20
N VAL A 33 28.45 -4.33 2.36
CA VAL A 33 29.30 -3.21 1.96
C VAL A 33 30.57 -3.15 2.83
N TYR A 34 30.44 -3.37 4.14
CA TYR A 34 31.61 -3.35 5.04
C TYR A 34 32.61 -4.48 4.76
N GLU A 35 32.11 -5.65 4.36
CA GLU A 35 32.95 -6.77 3.96
C GLU A 35 33.69 -6.48 2.66
N LYS A 36 33.00 -5.92 1.66
CA LYS A 36 33.60 -5.61 0.35
C LYS A 36 34.44 -4.33 0.34
N ILE A 37 34.09 -3.36 1.16
CA ILE A 37 34.73 -2.02 1.19
C ILE A 37 34.99 -1.63 2.65
N PRO A 38 36.04 -2.16 3.31
CA PRO A 38 36.35 -1.85 4.72
C PRO A 38 36.50 -0.35 5.01
N ALA A 39 36.98 0.44 4.06
CA ALA A 39 37.12 1.89 4.18
C ALA A 39 35.78 2.61 4.45
N VAL A 40 34.62 2.07 3.98
CA VAL A 40 33.29 2.63 4.29
C VAL A 40 32.97 2.46 5.77
N ARG A 41 33.34 1.35 6.38
CA ARG A 41 33.23 1.13 7.83
C ARG A 41 34.06 2.14 8.61
N GLU A 42 35.34 2.31 8.22
CA GLU A 42 36.25 3.27 8.86
C GLU A 42 35.69 4.70 8.80
N MET A 43 35.10 5.10 7.66
CA MET A 43 34.44 6.41 7.51
C MET A 43 33.23 6.56 8.45
N ASN A 44 32.41 5.54 8.58
CA ASN A 44 31.28 5.58 9.51
C ASN A 44 31.74 5.63 10.98
N ASP A 45 32.79 4.90 11.34
CA ASP A 45 33.39 4.95 12.68
C ASP A 45 34.01 6.35 12.93
N ALA A 46 34.63 6.95 11.94
CA ALA A 46 35.17 8.33 12.02
C ALA A 46 34.03 9.35 12.25
N ILE A 47 32.89 9.20 11.57
CA ILE A 47 31.69 10.06 11.80
C ILE A 47 31.21 9.92 13.25
N ALA A 48 31.12 8.69 13.76
CA ALA A 48 30.68 8.44 15.13
C ALA A 48 31.66 9.05 16.16
N ALA A 49 32.95 8.87 15.94
CA ALA A 49 34.00 9.46 16.77
C ALA A 49 33.98 11.00 16.77
N ALA A 50 33.81 11.61 15.57
CA ALA A 50 33.67 13.06 15.42
C ALA A 50 32.44 13.61 16.15
N ALA A 51 31.30 12.88 16.11
CA ALA A 51 30.08 13.26 16.84
C ALA A 51 30.30 13.25 18.36
N VAL A 52 30.94 12.21 18.91
CA VAL A 52 31.27 12.15 20.34
C VAL A 52 32.23 13.25 20.75
N LYS A 53 33.27 13.56 19.93
CA LYS A 53 34.20 14.64 20.17
C LYS A 53 33.48 15.99 20.18
N SER A 54 32.66 16.26 19.19
CA SER A 54 31.89 17.51 19.09
C SER A 54 30.91 17.70 20.28
N ALA A 55 30.29 16.62 20.76
CA ALA A 55 29.43 16.68 21.94
C ALA A 55 30.21 17.09 23.21
N LYS A 56 31.44 16.58 23.40
CA LYS A 56 32.31 16.97 24.51
C LYS A 56 32.74 18.42 24.40
N GLU A 57 33.14 18.90 23.20
CA GLU A 57 33.53 20.28 22.94
C GLU A 57 32.35 21.25 23.19
N LEU A 58 31.13 20.89 22.78
CA LEU A 58 29.94 21.68 23.06
C LEU A 58 29.67 21.83 24.54
N LEU A 59 29.80 20.74 25.31
CA LEU A 59 29.65 20.75 26.77
C LEU A 59 30.75 21.59 27.47
N ALA A 60 31.93 21.72 26.84
CA ALA A 60 33.01 22.60 27.29
C ALA A 60 32.82 24.08 26.90
N GLY A 61 31.71 24.42 26.20
CA GLY A 61 31.37 25.80 25.85
C GLY A 61 31.78 26.24 24.44
N ASP A 62 32.26 25.32 23.60
CA ASP A 62 32.62 25.62 22.21
C ASP A 62 31.41 25.64 21.28
N ALA A 63 30.90 26.84 20.97
CA ALA A 63 29.73 27.03 20.12
C ALA A 63 29.94 26.61 18.65
N ASP A 64 31.21 26.59 18.17
CA ASP A 64 31.53 26.24 16.78
C ASP A 64 31.68 24.72 16.58
N ALA A 65 31.67 23.92 17.63
CA ALA A 65 31.83 22.47 17.56
C ALA A 65 30.83 21.80 16.60
N VAL A 66 29.57 22.22 16.64
CA VAL A 66 28.49 21.67 15.76
C VAL A 66 28.75 22.04 14.29
N LYS A 67 29.22 23.22 14.01
CA LYS A 67 29.53 23.67 12.64
C LYS A 67 30.69 22.85 12.05
N ARG A 68 31.76 22.63 12.83
CA ARG A 68 32.87 21.76 12.42
C ARG A 68 32.42 20.33 12.18
N LEU A 69 31.59 19.79 13.06
CA LEU A 69 31.03 18.45 12.91
C LEU A 69 30.26 18.30 11.59
N ARG A 70 29.40 19.28 11.27
CA ARG A 70 28.62 19.26 10.00
C ARG A 70 29.53 19.22 8.78
N GLY A 71 30.64 20.00 8.77
CA GLY A 71 31.66 19.96 7.71
C GLY A 71 32.27 18.58 7.59
N THR A 72 32.80 18.05 8.71
CA THR A 72 33.40 16.69 8.72
C THR A 72 32.47 15.60 8.24
N ILE A 73 31.18 15.65 8.66
CA ILE A 73 30.17 14.68 8.20
C ILE A 73 29.90 14.82 6.70
N ALA A 74 29.83 16.05 6.17
CA ALA A 74 29.61 16.28 4.75
C ALA A 74 30.77 15.71 3.91
N ASP A 75 32.00 16.00 4.28
CA ASP A 75 33.21 15.53 3.59
C ASP A 75 33.30 13.98 3.59
N LEU A 76 33.07 13.35 4.76
CA LEU A 76 33.11 11.88 4.87
C LEU A 76 31.96 11.20 4.11
N LYS A 77 30.78 11.81 4.07
CA LYS A 77 29.64 11.31 3.27
C LYS A 77 29.94 11.40 1.78
N GLU A 78 30.54 12.48 1.31
CA GLU A 78 30.94 12.64 -0.10
C GLU A 78 31.98 11.59 -0.49
N GLN A 79 33.03 11.43 0.30
CA GLN A 79 34.06 10.42 0.08
C GLN A 79 33.46 9.01 0.05
N ARG A 80 32.56 8.69 0.99
CA ARG A 80 31.84 7.42 1.01
C ARG A 80 31.03 7.20 -0.26
N GLN A 81 30.32 8.23 -0.73
CA GLN A 81 29.49 8.14 -1.94
C GLN A 81 30.34 7.87 -3.19
N VAL A 82 31.47 8.56 -3.32
CA VAL A 82 32.41 8.35 -4.42
C VAL A 82 32.93 6.91 -4.40
N LEU A 83 33.32 6.43 -3.22
CA LEU A 83 33.86 5.09 -3.05
C LEU A 83 32.82 4.02 -3.37
N MET A 84 31.59 4.16 -2.86
CA MET A 84 30.49 3.22 -3.15
C MET A 84 30.14 3.19 -4.64
N SER A 85 30.11 4.35 -5.29
CA SER A 85 29.87 4.43 -6.74
C SER A 85 30.96 3.73 -7.56
N ALA A 86 32.22 3.82 -7.13
CA ALA A 86 33.35 3.15 -7.78
C ALA A 86 33.21 1.60 -7.71
N TYR A 87 32.56 1.08 -6.67
CA TYR A 87 32.23 -0.34 -6.52
C TYR A 87 30.88 -0.74 -7.13
N GLY A 88 30.18 0.19 -7.81
CA GLY A 88 28.92 -0.08 -8.52
C GLY A 88 27.68 -0.07 -7.63
N TYR A 89 27.75 0.41 -6.40
CA TYR A 89 26.59 0.55 -5.52
C TYR A 89 25.80 1.82 -5.82
N PRO A 90 24.45 1.77 -5.86
CA PRO A 90 23.64 2.96 -6.01
C PRO A 90 23.73 3.88 -4.78
N ALA A 91 23.41 5.17 -4.98
CA ALA A 91 23.55 6.20 -3.94
C ALA A 91 22.72 5.92 -2.68
N ASP A 92 21.56 5.30 -2.85
CA ASP A 92 20.58 4.99 -1.81
C ASP A 92 20.70 3.56 -1.25
N TYR A 93 21.77 2.82 -1.63
CA TYR A 93 21.92 1.41 -1.24
C TYR A 93 21.92 1.19 0.29
N LEU A 94 22.52 2.11 1.02
CA LEU A 94 22.59 2.11 2.48
C LEU A 94 21.44 2.92 3.14
N GLU A 95 20.41 3.26 2.38
CA GLU A 95 19.23 3.92 2.93
C GLU A 95 18.13 2.91 3.23
N MET A 96 17.27 3.27 4.19
CA MET A 96 16.11 2.44 4.53
C MET A 96 15.11 2.45 3.37
N GLN A 97 14.76 1.28 2.86
CA GLN A 97 13.76 1.11 1.81
C GLN A 97 12.41 0.78 2.43
N TYR A 98 11.41 1.61 2.16
CA TYR A 98 10.07 1.45 2.69
C TYR A 98 9.10 0.93 1.62
N ASN A 99 8.14 0.09 2.03
CA ASN A 99 7.05 -0.32 1.15
C ASN A 99 6.07 0.83 0.90
N CYS A 100 5.83 1.64 1.94
CA CYS A 100 5.04 2.87 1.83
C CYS A 100 5.92 4.09 2.12
N PRO A 101 6.28 4.90 1.12
CA PRO A 101 7.13 6.06 1.31
C PRO A 101 6.47 7.15 2.17
N ASP A 102 5.13 7.26 2.13
CA ASP A 102 4.40 8.32 2.83
C ASP A 102 4.47 8.18 4.35
N CYS A 103 4.23 6.98 4.89
CA CYS A 103 4.25 6.73 6.33
C CYS A 103 5.51 6.00 6.80
N LYS A 104 6.41 5.63 5.88
CA LYS A 104 7.62 4.85 6.19
C LYS A 104 7.29 3.56 6.98
N ASP A 105 6.28 2.86 6.49
CA ASP A 105 5.76 1.62 7.05
C ASP A 105 5.32 1.70 8.54
N THR A 106 4.92 2.89 9.01
CA THR A 106 4.33 3.06 10.36
C THR A 106 2.80 2.91 10.36
N GLY A 107 2.18 3.03 9.18
CA GLY A 107 0.73 3.08 9.02
C GLY A 107 0.11 4.45 9.32
N TYR A 108 0.87 5.40 9.84
CA TYR A 108 0.40 6.74 10.22
C TYR A 108 1.32 7.84 9.67
N LYS A 109 0.71 8.96 9.29
CA LYS A 109 1.40 10.20 8.94
C LYS A 109 0.74 11.35 9.70
N ASP A 110 1.50 12.09 10.49
CA ASP A 110 1.03 13.22 11.30
C ASP A 110 -0.17 12.87 12.21
N GLY A 111 -0.17 11.66 12.78
CA GLY A 111 -1.25 11.16 13.63
C GLY A 111 -2.50 10.67 12.89
N ILE A 112 -2.52 10.77 11.55
CA ILE A 112 -3.63 10.34 10.69
C ILE A 112 -3.28 9.00 10.05
N LYS A 113 -4.28 8.11 9.92
CA LYS A 113 -4.12 6.83 9.20
C LYS A 113 -3.71 7.06 7.75
N CYS A 114 -2.59 6.47 7.37
CA CYS A 114 -2.09 6.51 6.00
C CYS A 114 -3.04 5.74 5.04
N HIS A 115 -2.95 6.03 3.74
CA HIS A 115 -3.70 5.28 2.73
C HIS A 115 -3.42 3.78 2.79
N CYS A 116 -2.17 3.36 3.01
CA CYS A 116 -1.81 1.96 3.13
C CYS A 116 -2.43 1.28 4.35
N PHE A 117 -2.68 2.02 5.47
CA PHE A 117 -3.41 1.50 6.61
C PHE A 117 -4.88 1.29 6.27
N ARG A 118 -5.51 2.26 5.59
CA ARG A 118 -6.91 2.15 5.15
C ARG A 118 -7.10 0.97 4.19
N GLN A 119 -6.15 0.74 3.30
CA GLN A 119 -6.19 -0.42 2.41
C GLN A 119 -6.15 -1.73 3.21
N ARG A 120 -5.26 -1.86 4.18
CA ARG A 120 -5.21 -3.04 5.07
C ARG A 120 -6.49 -3.23 5.90
N GLU A 121 -7.15 -2.14 6.32
CA GLU A 121 -8.47 -2.22 6.97
C GLU A 121 -9.49 -2.85 6.03
N ILE A 122 -9.52 -2.41 4.78
CA ILE A 122 -10.41 -2.93 3.75
C ILE A 122 -10.11 -4.42 3.51
N ASP A 123 -8.86 -4.78 3.24
CA ASP A 123 -8.43 -6.16 2.97
C ASP A 123 -8.82 -7.11 4.12
N LEU A 124 -8.62 -6.67 5.36
CA LEU A 124 -8.99 -7.46 6.54
C LEU A 124 -10.50 -7.69 6.63
N LEU A 125 -11.31 -6.65 6.40
CA LEU A 125 -12.76 -6.75 6.41
C LEU A 125 -13.28 -7.66 5.28
N TYR A 126 -12.65 -7.61 4.12
CA TYR A 126 -12.95 -8.49 2.99
C TYR A 126 -12.58 -9.94 3.27
N ALA A 127 -11.39 -10.18 3.84
CA ALA A 127 -10.95 -11.53 4.21
C ALA A 127 -11.90 -12.19 5.22
N GLN A 128 -12.45 -11.41 6.17
CA GLN A 128 -13.39 -11.91 7.18
C GLN A 128 -14.82 -12.13 6.66
N SER A 129 -15.16 -11.50 5.52
CA SER A 129 -16.53 -11.58 4.98
C SER A 129 -16.76 -12.76 4.03
N ASN A 130 -15.76 -13.62 3.78
CA ASN A 130 -15.75 -14.71 2.78
C ASN A 130 -16.14 -14.24 1.35
N ILE A 131 -16.24 -12.91 1.14
CA ILE A 131 -16.61 -12.34 -0.16
C ILE A 131 -15.54 -12.62 -1.20
N ARG A 132 -14.27 -12.67 -0.78
CA ARG A 132 -13.14 -12.96 -1.68
C ARG A 132 -13.30 -14.34 -2.34
N GLU A 133 -13.65 -15.38 -1.58
CA GLU A 133 -13.90 -16.71 -2.15
C GLU A 133 -15.06 -16.71 -3.14
N VAL A 134 -16.11 -15.93 -2.86
CA VAL A 134 -17.27 -15.79 -3.75
C VAL A 134 -16.85 -15.04 -5.03
N LEU A 135 -16.09 -13.96 -4.93
CA LEU A 135 -15.58 -13.20 -6.08
C LEU A 135 -14.62 -14.01 -6.95
N GLU A 136 -13.72 -14.80 -6.34
CA GLU A 136 -12.80 -15.66 -7.07
C GLU A 136 -13.48 -16.85 -7.75
N ARG A 137 -14.55 -17.39 -7.15
CA ARG A 137 -15.35 -18.48 -7.73
C ARG A 137 -16.28 -17.99 -8.84
N GLU A 138 -16.83 -16.80 -8.70
CA GLU A 138 -17.80 -16.23 -9.61
C GLU A 138 -17.20 -15.06 -10.39
N LYS A 139 -16.52 -15.34 -11.48
CA LYS A 139 -16.23 -14.35 -12.53
C LYS A 139 -17.57 -13.97 -13.18
N PHE A 140 -18.36 -13.17 -12.47
CA PHE A 140 -19.78 -12.93 -12.75
C PHE A 140 -20.07 -12.64 -14.22
N PHE A 141 -19.33 -11.72 -14.84
CA PHE A 141 -19.56 -11.39 -16.25
C PHE A 141 -19.15 -12.50 -17.22
N SER A 142 -18.22 -13.37 -16.85
CA SER A 142 -17.76 -14.47 -17.73
C SER A 142 -18.65 -15.71 -17.64
N ILE A 143 -19.38 -15.87 -16.53
CA ILE A 143 -20.28 -17.03 -16.31
C ILE A 143 -21.76 -16.66 -16.40
N PHE A 144 -22.08 -15.36 -16.55
CA PHE A 144 -23.46 -14.91 -16.65
C PHE A 144 -24.07 -15.39 -17.97
N SER A 145 -25.10 -16.26 -17.89
CA SER A 145 -25.84 -16.73 -19.06
C SER A 145 -27.23 -16.11 -19.13
N TYR A 146 -27.60 -15.66 -20.31
CA TYR A 146 -28.95 -15.18 -20.61
C TYR A 146 -29.95 -16.32 -20.82
N ASP A 147 -29.52 -17.58 -20.90
CA ASP A 147 -30.37 -18.73 -21.19
C ASP A 147 -31.38 -19.03 -20.05
N TYR A 148 -31.13 -18.50 -18.87
CA TYR A 148 -32.04 -18.58 -17.74
C TYR A 148 -33.24 -17.61 -17.83
N PHE A 149 -33.26 -16.71 -18.82
CA PHE A 149 -34.32 -15.71 -19.00
C PHE A 149 -35.20 -16.03 -20.18
N ASP A 150 -36.50 -15.99 -19.95
CA ASP A 150 -37.52 -16.26 -20.98
C ASP A 150 -37.42 -15.18 -22.09
N ASP A 151 -37.27 -15.63 -23.34
CA ASP A 151 -37.23 -14.78 -24.53
C ASP A 151 -38.52 -14.77 -25.34
N THR A 152 -39.53 -15.54 -24.89
CA THR A 152 -40.80 -15.71 -25.60
C THR A 152 -41.94 -14.83 -25.07
N LYS A 153 -41.98 -14.61 -23.74
CA LYS A 153 -43.04 -13.84 -23.07
C LYS A 153 -42.67 -12.37 -22.95
N ILE A 154 -43.49 -11.51 -23.56
CA ILE A 154 -43.35 -10.07 -23.45
C ILE A 154 -44.06 -9.58 -22.19
N ASP A 155 -43.35 -8.88 -21.31
CA ASP A 155 -43.96 -8.20 -20.15
C ASP A 155 -44.78 -6.98 -20.64
N PRO A 156 -46.09 -6.92 -20.35
CA PRO A 156 -46.95 -5.82 -20.80
C PRO A 156 -46.49 -4.42 -20.31
N ARG A 157 -45.73 -4.35 -19.23
CA ARG A 157 -45.26 -3.09 -18.63
C ARG A 157 -44.01 -2.55 -19.28
N SER A 158 -43.10 -3.43 -19.64
CA SER A 158 -41.82 -3.04 -20.25
C SER A 158 -41.82 -3.14 -21.77
N GLY A 159 -42.77 -3.88 -22.37
CA GLY A 159 -42.81 -4.19 -23.78
C GLY A 159 -41.63 -5.07 -24.26
N LYS A 160 -40.97 -5.76 -23.34
CA LYS A 160 -39.73 -6.54 -23.62
C LYS A 160 -39.85 -7.93 -23.00
N THR A 161 -39.11 -8.87 -23.56
CA THR A 161 -38.89 -10.17 -22.95
C THR A 161 -37.96 -10.05 -21.73
N ALA A 162 -38.02 -11.03 -20.82
CA ALA A 162 -37.12 -11.06 -19.66
C ALA A 162 -35.65 -11.05 -20.07
N ARG A 163 -35.32 -11.77 -21.15
CA ARG A 163 -33.96 -11.81 -21.73
C ARG A 163 -33.51 -10.44 -22.25
N ALA A 164 -34.31 -9.81 -23.11
CA ALA A 164 -34.00 -8.49 -23.66
C ALA A 164 -33.88 -7.40 -22.57
N TYR A 165 -34.67 -7.53 -21.49
CA TYR A 165 -34.55 -6.64 -20.35
C TYR A 165 -33.22 -6.85 -19.59
N MET A 166 -32.82 -8.10 -19.37
CA MET A 166 -31.53 -8.41 -18.69
C MET A 166 -30.33 -8.02 -19.53
N GLU A 167 -30.37 -8.15 -20.86
CA GLU A 167 -29.31 -7.67 -21.74
C GLU A 167 -29.10 -6.15 -21.59
N GLN A 168 -30.18 -5.39 -21.44
CA GLN A 168 -30.06 -3.94 -21.18
C GLN A 168 -29.49 -3.62 -19.79
N VAL A 169 -29.92 -4.38 -18.77
CA VAL A 169 -29.41 -4.20 -17.39
C VAL A 169 -27.93 -4.51 -17.33
N THR A 170 -27.48 -5.62 -17.92
CA THR A 170 -26.06 -5.99 -17.94
C THR A 170 -25.23 -5.00 -18.77
N ALA A 171 -25.72 -4.55 -19.92
CA ALA A 171 -25.04 -3.51 -20.70
C ALA A 171 -24.90 -2.18 -19.93
N PHE A 172 -25.92 -1.83 -19.13
CA PHE A 172 -25.84 -0.68 -18.22
C PHE A 172 -24.80 -0.90 -17.13
N CYS A 173 -24.78 -2.09 -16.51
CA CYS A 173 -23.79 -2.41 -15.47
C CYS A 173 -22.36 -2.39 -16.01
N HIS A 174 -22.11 -2.91 -17.20
CA HIS A 174 -20.81 -2.84 -17.86
C HIS A 174 -20.37 -1.38 -18.05
N ARG A 175 -21.21 -0.54 -18.63
CA ARG A 175 -20.90 0.88 -18.81
C ARG A 175 -20.61 1.59 -17.50
N TYR A 176 -21.40 1.31 -16.45
CA TYR A 176 -21.19 1.87 -15.13
C TYR A 176 -19.84 1.45 -14.54
N VAL A 177 -19.50 0.16 -14.63
CA VAL A 177 -18.23 -0.37 -14.16
C VAL A 177 -17.06 0.22 -14.95
N ASP A 178 -17.21 0.38 -16.27
CA ASP A 178 -16.17 0.94 -17.14
C ASP A 178 -15.95 2.44 -16.91
N GLY A 179 -17.02 3.19 -16.66
CA GLY A 179 -16.97 4.63 -16.36
C GLY A 179 -16.78 4.99 -14.89
N PHE A 180 -16.66 4.02 -13.99
CA PHE A 180 -16.71 4.27 -12.53
C PHE A 180 -15.65 5.26 -11.99
N LYS A 181 -14.48 5.33 -12.63
CA LYS A 181 -13.43 6.28 -12.24
C LYS A 181 -13.75 7.72 -12.64
N GLU A 182 -14.54 7.90 -13.69
CA GLU A 182 -14.87 9.20 -14.26
C GLU A 182 -16.22 9.71 -13.78
N GLU A 183 -17.20 8.82 -13.66
CA GLU A 183 -18.54 9.11 -13.17
C GLU A 183 -18.71 8.69 -11.71
N LYS A 184 -18.64 9.64 -10.79
CA LYS A 184 -18.87 9.41 -9.35
C LYS A 184 -20.37 9.24 -9.00
N GLY A 185 -21.16 8.71 -9.91
CA GLY A 185 -22.58 8.46 -9.70
C GLY A 185 -22.84 7.28 -8.74
N LYS A 186 -23.92 7.40 -7.93
CA LYS A 186 -24.42 6.27 -7.14
C LYS A 186 -25.73 5.82 -7.74
N TYR A 187 -25.84 4.55 -8.13
CA TYR A 187 -27.07 3.98 -8.65
C TYR A 187 -27.66 3.01 -7.64
N LEU A 188 -28.96 3.13 -7.39
CA LEU A 188 -29.71 2.21 -6.57
C LEU A 188 -30.54 1.30 -7.49
N ILE A 189 -30.18 0.02 -7.54
CA ILE A 189 -30.97 -0.98 -8.25
C ILE A 189 -31.97 -1.57 -7.30
N TYR A 190 -33.26 -1.32 -7.56
CA TYR A 190 -34.36 -1.73 -6.71
C TYR A 190 -35.18 -2.84 -7.35
N ARG A 191 -35.44 -3.90 -6.58
CA ARG A 191 -36.43 -4.95 -6.93
C ARG A 191 -37.25 -5.31 -5.70
N LYS A 192 -38.54 -5.59 -5.92
CA LYS A 192 -39.49 -5.93 -4.86
C LYS A 192 -39.17 -7.26 -4.13
N ASN A 193 -38.48 -8.20 -4.77
CA ASN A 193 -38.13 -9.51 -4.23
C ASN A 193 -36.63 -9.77 -4.25
N GLY A 194 -36.05 -9.83 -3.11
CA GLY A 194 -34.69 -9.98 -2.55
C GLY A 194 -33.49 -10.56 -3.32
N ALA A 195 -33.64 -11.29 -4.40
CA ALA A 195 -32.56 -12.14 -4.97
C ALA A 195 -31.42 -11.43 -5.71
N TRP A 196 -31.52 -10.14 -6.04
CA TRP A 196 -30.52 -9.43 -6.86
C TRP A 196 -29.65 -8.44 -6.10
N LYS A 197 -29.91 -8.23 -4.81
CA LYS A 197 -29.15 -7.26 -4.00
C LYS A 197 -27.67 -7.63 -3.86
N ASP A 198 -27.37 -8.90 -3.85
CA ASP A 198 -26.02 -9.39 -3.57
C ASP A 198 -25.12 -9.36 -4.82
N VAL A 199 -25.69 -9.60 -5.99
CA VAL A 199 -24.98 -9.59 -7.27
C VAL A 199 -24.43 -8.20 -7.63
N PHE A 200 -25.20 -7.14 -7.39
CA PHE A 200 -24.77 -5.77 -7.73
C PHE A 200 -23.88 -5.11 -6.68
N LYS A 201 -23.92 -5.55 -5.43
CA LYS A 201 -22.92 -5.21 -4.42
C LYS A 201 -21.53 -5.75 -4.80
N GLN A 202 -21.49 -6.85 -5.51
CA GLN A 202 -20.28 -7.53 -5.95
C GLN A 202 -19.58 -6.77 -7.08
N LEU A 203 -20.34 -6.28 -8.08
CA LEU A 203 -19.82 -5.47 -9.19
C LEU A 203 -19.13 -4.16 -8.76
N HIS A 204 -19.55 -3.60 -7.64
CA HIS A 204 -18.98 -2.38 -7.09
C HIS A 204 -17.59 -2.61 -6.44
N ARG A 205 -17.19 -3.86 -6.22
CA ARG A 205 -15.96 -4.24 -5.51
C ARG A 205 -14.82 -4.66 -6.43
N GLU A 206 -15.11 -5.24 -7.59
CA GLU A 206 -14.08 -5.75 -8.51
C GLU A 206 -13.19 -4.68 -9.15
N ARG A 207 -13.51 -3.38 -8.98
CA ARG A 207 -12.72 -2.26 -9.52
C ARG A 207 -12.31 -1.20 -8.50
N ALA A 208 -12.40 -1.47 -7.22
CA ALA A 208 -11.86 -0.60 -6.16
C ALA A 208 -10.35 -0.86 -5.89
N ASP A 209 -9.78 -1.85 -6.58
CA ASP A 209 -8.37 -2.17 -6.68
C ASP A 209 -7.84 -1.67 -8.03
#